data_32c9dc756db270f491bed7be6c177a8a
#
_entry.id   32c9dc756db270f491bed7be6c177a8a
#
_cell.length_a   1.000
_cell.length_b   1.000
_cell.length_c   1.000
_cell.angle_alpha   90.00
_cell.angle_beta   90.00
_cell.angle_gamma   90.00
#
_symmetry.space_group_name_H-M   'P 1'
#
loop_
_entity.id
_entity.type
_entity.pdbx_description
1 polymer ?
#
loop_
_entity_poly.entity_id
_entity_poly.type
_entity_poly.pdbx_seq_one_letter_code
_entity_poly.pdbx_strand_id
1 'polypeptide(L)'
;MVYFPVAHPYDMKASGVVYLVLTVVLFIHFLRYNNYTTDTVEFVGNVVALHVSDPVAIRDLAYRAVTTEAPAMVVPHILGTDLATEEASVRRAKHADPYRFAQFLPYFSVKPLYIEALNLVHKAGVGLVRSIAVVSAVSFAGMAALIYWWVLKLGGSVWAACVLLLTPEMSALAQGTGPDGLSVLFLLGGLFCLWDVRPSVGVTLLLLSAWVRPENAIFCILALLYLAAKGQLRVWMAVVLIGISALTPMAINHFGGYGWKALYSHTFKFTEMEPGIFVPAFTVSDYLHALRSGVREALHSSLIAYLLLWITSLRLVPRMRWPLLLCGLFSAAKFVIYPNFEPRYYGLLYLVTAIGACAAVQSKVASHGVTT
;
A
#
# COMPACT_ATOMS: atom_id res chain seq x y z
N MET A 1 -20.07 -30.54 7.76
CA MET A 1 -19.19 -30.57 6.58
C MET A 1 -20.09 -30.25 5.38
N VAL A 2 -20.04 -29.01 4.87
CA VAL A 2 -20.91 -28.60 3.74
C VAL A 2 -20.15 -28.93 2.47
N TYR A 3 -20.65 -29.91 1.71
CA TYR A 3 -20.16 -30.24 0.38
C TYR A 3 -20.57 -29.09 -0.58
N PHE A 4 -19.60 -28.33 -1.07
CA PHE A 4 -19.83 -27.45 -2.21
C PHE A 4 -19.72 -28.27 -3.49
N PRO A 5 -20.62 -28.11 -4.47
CA PRO A 5 -20.46 -28.72 -5.76
C PRO A 5 -19.16 -28.20 -6.38
N VAL A 6 -18.23 -29.10 -6.62
CA VAL A 6 -16.96 -28.78 -7.30
C VAL A 6 -17.33 -28.41 -8.74
N ALA A 7 -17.04 -27.17 -9.15
CA ALA A 7 -17.19 -26.74 -10.53
C ALA A 7 -16.50 -27.77 -11.46
N HIS A 8 -17.11 -28.01 -12.62
CA HIS A 8 -16.61 -29.02 -13.55
C HIS A 8 -15.14 -28.75 -13.88
N PRO A 9 -14.22 -29.72 -13.80
CA PRO A 9 -12.77 -29.50 -13.92
C PRO A 9 -12.34 -28.87 -15.26
N TYR A 10 -13.16 -28.95 -16.30
CA TYR A 10 -12.92 -28.27 -17.59
C TYR A 10 -13.15 -26.75 -17.52
N ASP A 11 -14.17 -26.28 -16.79
CA ASP A 11 -14.45 -24.85 -16.63
C ASP A 11 -13.38 -24.16 -15.78
N MET A 12 -12.80 -24.86 -14.83
CA MET A 12 -11.70 -24.35 -14.01
C MET A 12 -10.40 -24.14 -14.79
N LYS A 13 -10.11 -25.01 -15.79
CA LYS A 13 -8.89 -24.85 -16.62
C LYS A 13 -9.00 -23.66 -17.55
N ALA A 14 -10.12 -23.54 -18.27
CA ALA A 14 -10.34 -22.44 -19.21
C ALA A 14 -10.37 -21.08 -18.50
N SER A 15 -11.12 -20.95 -17.40
CA SER A 15 -11.20 -19.72 -16.63
C SER A 15 -9.87 -19.34 -15.95
N GLY A 16 -9.05 -20.32 -15.51
CA GLY A 16 -7.72 -20.10 -15.00
C GLY A 16 -6.77 -19.51 -16.04
N VAL A 17 -6.87 -19.97 -17.31
CA VAL A 17 -6.11 -19.38 -18.43
C VAL A 17 -6.53 -17.93 -18.66
N VAL A 18 -7.84 -17.64 -18.67
CA VAL A 18 -8.34 -16.26 -18.81
C VAL A 18 -7.80 -15.37 -17.70
N TYR A 19 -7.81 -15.83 -16.45
CA TYR A 19 -7.24 -15.06 -15.33
C TYR A 19 -5.74 -14.77 -15.53
N LEU A 20 -4.96 -15.77 -15.92
CA LEU A 20 -3.54 -15.61 -16.19
C LEU A 20 -3.30 -14.61 -17.34
N VAL A 21 -4.03 -14.75 -18.45
CA VAL A 21 -3.91 -13.82 -19.58
C VAL A 21 -4.26 -12.39 -19.16
N LEU A 22 -5.36 -12.20 -18.42
CA LEU A 22 -5.74 -10.89 -17.90
C LEU A 22 -4.66 -10.32 -16.99
N THR A 23 -4.11 -11.13 -16.08
CA THR A 23 -3.02 -10.71 -15.18
C THR A 23 -1.80 -10.26 -15.98
N VAL A 24 -1.39 -11.02 -17.00
CA VAL A 24 -0.24 -10.67 -17.85
C VAL A 24 -0.50 -9.40 -18.65
N VAL A 25 -1.69 -9.24 -19.23
CA VAL A 25 -2.06 -8.02 -19.99
C VAL A 25 -2.02 -6.79 -19.07
N LEU A 26 -2.62 -6.88 -17.88
CA LEU A 26 -2.60 -5.79 -16.91
C LEU A 26 -1.19 -5.51 -16.39
N PHE A 27 -0.39 -6.54 -16.12
CA PHE A 27 1.02 -6.39 -15.73
C PHE A 27 1.81 -5.59 -16.78
N ILE A 28 1.70 -5.95 -18.07
CA ILE A 28 2.35 -5.23 -19.17
C ILE A 28 1.81 -3.80 -19.26
N HIS A 29 0.50 -3.61 -19.09
CA HIS A 29 -0.13 -2.29 -19.08
C HIS A 29 0.48 -1.41 -17.99
N PHE A 30 0.56 -1.88 -16.74
CA PHE A 30 1.09 -1.12 -15.61
C PHE A 30 2.60 -0.86 -15.70
N LEU A 31 3.36 -1.74 -16.34
CA LEU A 31 4.76 -1.48 -16.67
C LEU A 31 4.93 -0.31 -17.65
N ARG A 32 3.98 -0.12 -18.58
CA ARG A 32 4.05 0.92 -19.61
C ARG A 32 3.42 2.25 -19.17
N TYR A 33 2.33 2.17 -18.42
CA TYR A 33 1.47 3.30 -18.05
C TYR A 33 1.42 3.47 -16.53
N ASN A 34 2.57 3.82 -15.94
CA ASN A 34 2.64 4.16 -14.53
C ASN A 34 2.27 5.64 -14.32
N ASN A 35 1.54 5.93 -13.25
CA ASN A 35 1.15 7.29 -12.88
C ASN A 35 2.29 7.94 -12.07
N TYR A 36 3.33 8.41 -12.75
CA TYR A 36 4.42 9.12 -12.09
C TYR A 36 3.91 10.41 -11.45
N THR A 37 4.15 10.53 -10.16
CA THR A 37 3.78 11.70 -9.33
C THR A 37 5.00 12.54 -9.02
N THR A 38 4.77 13.64 -8.32
CA THR A 38 5.85 14.49 -7.80
C THR A 38 6.82 13.75 -6.88
N ASP A 39 6.33 12.72 -6.17
CA ASP A 39 7.14 11.89 -5.25
C ASP A 39 8.17 11.02 -5.98
N THR A 40 8.05 10.89 -7.31
CA THR A 40 8.96 10.08 -8.14
C THR A 40 10.40 10.52 -7.96
N VAL A 41 10.67 11.82 -8.01
CA VAL A 41 12.03 12.35 -7.93
C VAL A 41 12.65 12.16 -6.55
N GLU A 42 11.84 12.22 -5.48
CA GLU A 42 12.31 11.99 -4.13
C GLU A 42 12.64 10.51 -3.87
N PHE A 43 11.85 9.57 -4.41
CA PHE A 43 12.21 8.15 -4.34
C PHE A 43 13.48 7.84 -5.14
N VAL A 44 13.61 8.38 -6.35
CA VAL A 44 14.84 8.26 -7.15
C VAL A 44 16.02 8.90 -6.40
N GLY A 45 15.84 10.08 -5.82
CA GLY A 45 16.85 10.76 -5.02
C GLY A 45 17.33 9.93 -3.82
N ASN A 46 16.40 9.24 -3.13
CA ASN A 46 16.76 8.34 -2.03
C ASN A 46 17.54 7.11 -2.51
N VAL A 47 17.24 6.54 -3.68
CA VAL A 47 18.04 5.44 -4.25
C VAL A 47 19.44 5.93 -4.59
N VAL A 48 19.58 7.12 -5.20
CA VAL A 48 20.88 7.73 -5.51
C VAL A 48 21.67 8.00 -4.22
N ALA A 49 21.00 8.50 -3.17
CA ALA A 49 21.61 8.80 -1.87
C ALA A 49 22.18 7.57 -1.13
N LEU A 50 21.80 6.34 -1.54
CA LEU A 50 22.46 5.12 -1.03
C LEU A 50 23.92 4.98 -1.53
N HIS A 51 24.29 5.68 -2.59
CA HIS A 51 25.59 5.54 -3.26
C HIS A 51 26.38 6.85 -3.34
N VAL A 52 25.72 8.00 -3.19
CA VAL A 52 26.29 9.34 -3.34
C VAL A 52 25.88 10.19 -2.14
N SER A 53 26.82 10.92 -1.55
CA SER A 53 26.58 11.78 -0.39
C SER A 53 26.50 13.29 -0.72
N ASP A 54 26.97 13.69 -1.91
CA ASP A 54 26.94 15.09 -2.33
C ASP A 54 25.54 15.52 -2.77
N PRO A 55 24.90 16.51 -2.11
CA PRO A 55 23.57 16.98 -2.48
C PRO A 55 23.42 17.45 -3.92
N VAL A 56 24.48 18.05 -4.50
CA VAL A 56 24.45 18.51 -5.89
C VAL A 56 24.36 17.31 -6.82
N ALA A 57 25.21 16.31 -6.61
CA ALA A 57 25.21 15.10 -7.43
C ALA A 57 23.91 14.28 -7.25
N ILE A 58 23.37 14.20 -6.04
CA ILE A 58 22.09 13.51 -5.78
C ILE A 58 20.97 14.17 -6.60
N ARG A 59 20.82 15.50 -6.49
CA ARG A 59 19.81 16.25 -7.23
C ARG A 59 19.97 16.08 -8.74
N ASP A 60 21.19 16.27 -9.27
CA ASP A 60 21.45 16.22 -10.71
C ASP A 60 21.18 14.84 -11.29
N LEU A 61 21.58 13.77 -10.61
CA LEU A 61 21.30 12.40 -11.04
C LEU A 61 19.80 12.08 -10.98
N ALA A 62 19.11 12.48 -9.91
CA ALA A 62 17.68 12.21 -9.75
C ALA A 62 16.84 12.91 -10.82
N TYR A 63 17.05 14.21 -11.02
CA TYR A 63 16.32 14.95 -12.05
C TYR A 63 16.71 14.56 -13.48
N ARG A 64 17.97 14.21 -13.73
CA ARG A 64 18.38 13.66 -15.03
C ARG A 64 17.67 12.34 -15.32
N ALA A 65 17.59 11.43 -14.34
CA ALA A 65 16.86 10.18 -14.51
C ALA A 65 15.38 10.44 -14.85
N VAL A 66 14.72 11.36 -14.12
CA VAL A 66 13.33 11.72 -14.38
C VAL A 66 13.15 12.31 -15.77
N THR A 67 13.99 13.26 -16.19
CA THR A 67 13.87 13.91 -17.50
C THR A 67 14.15 12.99 -18.68
N THR A 68 14.94 11.91 -18.46
CA THR A 68 15.31 10.97 -19.52
C THR A 68 14.40 9.73 -19.58
N GLU A 69 13.84 9.30 -18.46
CA GLU A 69 13.12 8.02 -18.36
C GLU A 69 11.60 8.19 -18.19
N ALA A 70 11.13 9.30 -17.58
CA ALA A 70 9.70 9.54 -17.41
C ALA A 70 9.05 9.97 -18.73
N PRO A 71 7.74 9.71 -18.92
CA PRO A 71 7.00 10.21 -20.08
C PRO A 71 7.07 11.73 -20.16
N ALA A 72 7.34 12.27 -21.35
CA ALA A 72 7.55 13.72 -21.57
C ALA A 72 6.39 14.59 -21.03
N MET A 73 5.16 14.07 -21.08
CA MET A 73 3.97 14.77 -20.58
C MET A 73 3.96 14.96 -19.04
N VAL A 74 4.67 14.12 -18.28
CA VAL A 74 4.69 14.16 -16.81
C VAL A 74 5.84 15.01 -16.29
N VAL A 75 6.91 15.16 -17.06
CA VAL A 75 8.13 15.89 -16.67
C VAL A 75 7.82 17.34 -16.24
N PRO A 76 7.03 18.15 -16.97
CA PRO A 76 6.68 19.50 -16.55
C PRO A 76 5.99 19.53 -15.18
N HIS A 77 5.14 18.56 -14.90
CA HIS A 77 4.46 18.46 -13.61
C HIS A 77 5.47 18.17 -12.46
N ILE A 78 6.37 17.23 -12.64
CA ILE A 78 7.39 16.90 -11.64
C ILE A 78 8.33 18.08 -11.39
N LEU A 79 8.70 18.81 -12.45
CA LEU A 79 9.56 20.02 -12.36
C LEU A 79 8.81 21.23 -11.82
N GLY A 80 7.46 21.23 -11.80
CA GLY A 80 6.62 22.35 -11.39
C GLY A 80 6.56 23.46 -12.43
N THR A 81 6.76 23.17 -13.71
CA THR A 81 6.74 24.14 -14.80
C THR A 81 5.40 24.22 -15.52
N ASP A 82 4.45 23.33 -15.20
CA ASP A 82 3.13 23.22 -15.82
C ASP A 82 2.08 24.18 -15.25
N LEU A 83 2.21 24.57 -13.98
CA LEU A 83 1.22 25.36 -13.25
C LEU A 83 1.88 26.48 -12.44
N ALA A 84 1.12 27.56 -12.18
CA ALA A 84 1.52 28.67 -11.31
C ALA A 84 0.92 28.54 -9.90
N THR A 85 0.97 27.31 -9.33
CA THR A 85 0.49 27.04 -7.98
C THR A 85 1.62 27.13 -6.95
N GLU A 86 1.26 27.25 -5.67
CA GLU A 86 2.22 27.21 -4.56
C GLU A 86 3.01 25.89 -4.55
N GLU A 87 2.34 24.75 -4.73
CA GLU A 87 3.00 23.46 -4.84
C GLU A 87 4.02 23.39 -5.99
N ALA A 88 3.68 23.99 -7.14
CA ALA A 88 4.59 24.08 -8.28
C ALA A 88 5.81 24.97 -7.95
N SER A 89 5.65 26.03 -7.14
CA SER A 89 6.77 26.85 -6.69
C SER A 89 7.75 26.08 -5.81
N VAL A 90 7.24 25.23 -4.90
CA VAL A 90 8.07 24.33 -4.06
C VAL A 90 8.83 23.33 -4.93
N ARG A 91 8.19 22.75 -5.96
CA ARG A 91 8.86 21.83 -6.88
C ARG A 91 9.99 22.52 -7.66
N ARG A 92 9.74 23.74 -8.18
CA ARG A 92 10.80 24.53 -8.84
C ARG A 92 11.95 24.86 -7.90
N ALA A 93 11.65 25.21 -6.65
CA ALA A 93 12.67 25.52 -5.66
C ALA A 93 13.53 24.29 -5.34
N LYS A 94 12.96 23.09 -5.20
CA LYS A 94 13.70 21.83 -5.04
C LYS A 94 14.57 21.51 -6.27
N HIS A 95 14.07 21.77 -7.48
CA HIS A 95 14.84 21.59 -8.69
C HIS A 95 16.01 22.55 -8.78
N ALA A 96 15.84 23.82 -8.40
CA ALA A 96 16.87 24.87 -8.46
C ALA A 96 17.96 24.71 -7.38
N ASP A 97 17.56 24.30 -6.15
CA ASP A 97 18.44 24.23 -4.98
C ASP A 97 18.68 22.76 -4.55
N PRO A 98 19.92 22.24 -4.69
CA PRO A 98 20.27 20.89 -4.32
C PRO A 98 20.18 20.63 -2.81
N TYR A 99 20.46 21.63 -1.98
CA TYR A 99 20.38 21.47 -0.53
C TYR A 99 18.92 21.39 -0.07
N ARG A 100 18.05 22.20 -0.68
CA ARG A 100 16.61 22.12 -0.45
C ARG A 100 16.05 20.77 -0.89
N PHE A 101 16.48 20.26 -2.05
CA PHE A 101 16.09 18.90 -2.48
C PHE A 101 16.52 17.84 -1.47
N ALA A 102 17.78 17.87 -1.02
CA ALA A 102 18.31 16.92 -0.05
C ALA A 102 17.55 16.95 1.29
N GLN A 103 17.06 18.13 1.71
CA GLN A 103 16.23 18.27 2.92
C GLN A 103 14.85 17.63 2.78
N PHE A 104 14.32 17.39 1.57
CA PHE A 104 13.07 16.67 1.37
C PHE A 104 13.22 15.16 1.42
N LEU A 105 14.39 14.60 1.14
CA LEU A 105 14.60 13.15 1.08
C LEU A 105 14.21 12.41 2.36
N PRO A 106 14.43 12.93 3.60
CA PRO A 106 14.04 12.27 4.83
C PRO A 106 12.54 11.98 4.98
N TYR A 107 11.64 12.70 4.32
CA TYR A 107 10.20 12.38 4.30
C TYR A 107 9.89 11.08 3.55
N PHE A 108 10.78 10.67 2.67
CA PHE A 108 10.64 9.50 1.81
C PHE A 108 11.54 8.33 2.26
N SER A 109 12.68 8.63 2.90
CA SER A 109 13.63 7.64 3.43
C SER A 109 13.04 6.73 4.51
N VAL A 110 11.93 7.14 5.13
CA VAL A 110 11.17 6.33 6.12
C VAL A 110 10.50 5.08 5.53
N LYS A 111 10.85 4.69 4.31
CA LYS A 111 10.33 3.51 3.59
C LYS A 111 11.50 2.63 3.10
N PRO A 112 12.41 2.18 4.00
CA PRO A 112 13.70 1.63 3.61
C PRO A 112 13.59 0.38 2.74
N LEU A 113 12.65 -0.53 3.01
CA LEU A 113 12.50 -1.73 2.19
C LEU A 113 11.99 -1.41 0.78
N TYR A 114 11.18 -0.36 0.62
CA TYR A 114 10.75 0.09 -0.70
C TYR A 114 11.93 0.69 -1.49
N ILE A 115 12.72 1.57 -0.86
CA ILE A 115 13.92 2.17 -1.47
C ILE A 115 14.91 1.09 -1.88
N GLU A 116 15.13 0.09 -1.01
CA GLU A 116 16.04 -1.01 -1.34
C GLU A 116 15.48 -1.90 -2.45
N ALA A 117 14.17 -2.13 -2.53
CA ALA A 117 13.55 -2.83 -3.66
C ALA A 117 13.79 -2.10 -4.99
N LEU A 118 13.67 -0.76 -5.00
CA LEU A 118 14.00 0.05 -6.18
C LEU A 118 15.49 -0.07 -6.54
N ASN A 119 16.36 0.00 -5.54
CA ASN A 119 17.81 -0.14 -5.70
C ASN A 119 18.20 -1.51 -6.29
N LEU A 120 17.60 -2.60 -5.81
CA LEU A 120 17.84 -3.94 -6.34
C LEU A 120 17.41 -4.07 -7.81
N VAL A 121 16.26 -3.52 -8.17
CA VAL A 121 15.78 -3.50 -9.56
C VAL A 121 16.71 -2.65 -10.43
N HIS A 122 17.18 -1.50 -9.93
CA HIS A 122 18.14 -0.66 -10.62
C HIS A 122 19.49 -1.38 -10.83
N LYS A 123 20.02 -2.06 -9.80
CA LYS A 123 21.25 -2.89 -9.91
C LYS A 123 21.12 -4.03 -10.92
N ALA A 124 19.90 -4.50 -11.16
CA ALA A 124 19.63 -5.48 -12.23
C ALA A 124 19.61 -4.88 -13.65
N GLY A 125 19.97 -3.59 -13.81
CA GLY A 125 20.09 -2.91 -15.10
C GLY A 125 18.83 -2.16 -15.55
N VAL A 126 17.82 -2.03 -14.72
CA VAL A 126 16.62 -1.22 -15.01
C VAL A 126 16.90 0.24 -14.67
N GLY A 127 16.39 1.18 -15.49
CA GLY A 127 16.50 2.61 -15.21
C GLY A 127 15.87 2.98 -13.85
N LEU A 128 16.34 4.06 -13.22
CA LEU A 128 15.94 4.47 -11.87
C LEU A 128 14.43 4.75 -11.79
N VAL A 129 13.87 5.48 -12.74
CA VAL A 129 12.43 5.79 -12.76
C VAL A 129 11.61 4.55 -13.12
N ARG A 130 12.10 3.75 -14.08
CA ARG A 130 11.43 2.49 -14.48
C ARG A 130 11.42 1.46 -13.37
N SER A 131 12.38 1.49 -12.43
CA SER A 131 12.37 0.57 -11.28
C SER A 131 11.11 0.72 -10.43
N ILE A 132 10.54 1.93 -10.33
CA ILE A 132 9.26 2.19 -9.67
C ILE A 132 8.13 1.42 -10.34
N ALA A 133 8.01 1.51 -11.67
CA ALA A 133 6.99 0.78 -12.43
C ALA A 133 7.15 -0.74 -12.29
N VAL A 134 8.39 -1.24 -12.29
CA VAL A 134 8.66 -2.68 -12.10
C VAL A 134 8.23 -3.15 -10.71
N VAL A 135 8.60 -2.44 -9.63
CA VAL A 135 8.22 -2.81 -8.26
C VAL A 135 6.69 -2.78 -8.10
N SER A 136 6.01 -1.77 -8.65
CA SER A 136 4.54 -1.66 -8.62
C SER A 136 3.86 -2.79 -9.40
N ALA A 137 4.33 -3.10 -10.62
CA ALA A 137 3.78 -4.16 -11.45
C ALA A 137 4.01 -5.57 -10.83
N VAL A 138 5.19 -5.82 -10.25
CA VAL A 138 5.49 -7.07 -9.53
C VAL A 138 4.60 -7.20 -8.30
N SER A 139 4.38 -6.10 -7.58
CA SER A 139 3.46 -6.08 -6.44
C SER A 139 2.03 -6.41 -6.87
N PHE A 140 1.58 -5.85 -7.99
CA PHE A 140 0.28 -6.19 -8.60
C PHE A 140 0.19 -7.69 -8.94
N ALA A 141 1.19 -8.27 -9.61
CA ALA A 141 1.19 -9.68 -9.97
C ALA A 141 1.13 -10.59 -8.73
N GLY A 142 1.87 -10.23 -7.68
CA GLY A 142 1.82 -10.92 -6.38
C GLY A 142 0.44 -10.82 -5.72
N MET A 143 -0.18 -9.64 -5.70
CA MET A 143 -1.54 -9.45 -5.20
C MET A 143 -2.56 -10.25 -6.02
N ALA A 144 -2.44 -10.25 -7.35
CA ALA A 144 -3.29 -11.04 -8.24
C ALA A 144 -3.19 -12.53 -7.89
N ALA A 145 -2.00 -13.09 -7.74
CA ALA A 145 -1.82 -14.48 -7.33
C ALA A 145 -2.49 -14.78 -5.98
N LEU A 146 -2.34 -13.90 -4.99
CA LEU A 146 -2.98 -14.06 -3.67
C LEU A 146 -4.50 -14.00 -3.76
N ILE A 147 -5.06 -13.05 -4.52
CA ILE A 147 -6.51 -12.91 -4.76
C ILE A 147 -7.05 -14.19 -5.40
N TYR A 148 -6.39 -14.69 -6.45
CA TYR A 148 -6.77 -15.93 -7.11
C TYR A 148 -6.89 -17.10 -6.12
N TRP A 149 -5.79 -17.36 -5.38
CA TRP A 149 -5.76 -18.44 -4.42
C TRP A 149 -6.77 -18.28 -3.28
N TRP A 150 -6.93 -17.06 -2.77
CA TRP A 150 -7.84 -16.82 -1.66
C TRP A 150 -9.30 -16.98 -2.08
N VAL A 151 -9.69 -16.40 -3.22
CA VAL A 151 -11.05 -16.55 -3.77
C VAL A 151 -11.38 -18.02 -3.99
N LEU A 152 -10.48 -18.80 -4.62
CA LEU A 152 -10.72 -20.23 -4.82
C LEU A 152 -10.83 -21.04 -3.52
N LYS A 153 -9.99 -20.76 -2.53
CA LYS A 153 -10.07 -21.41 -1.20
C LYS A 153 -11.35 -21.08 -0.44
N LEU A 154 -11.98 -19.96 -0.74
CA LEU A 154 -13.29 -19.59 -0.20
C LEU A 154 -14.45 -20.21 -0.98
N GLY A 155 -14.18 -20.98 -2.02
CA GLY A 155 -15.18 -21.57 -2.91
C GLY A 155 -15.65 -20.57 -3.98
N GLY A 156 -14.90 -19.49 -4.20
CA GLY A 156 -15.16 -18.45 -5.15
C GLY A 156 -14.92 -18.86 -6.62
N SER A 157 -15.56 -18.16 -7.61
CA SER A 157 -15.28 -18.39 -9.01
C SER A 157 -14.05 -17.60 -9.48
N VAL A 158 -13.36 -18.14 -10.47
CA VAL A 158 -12.26 -17.43 -11.13
C VAL A 158 -12.72 -16.09 -11.74
N TRP A 159 -13.96 -16.03 -12.23
CA TRP A 159 -14.55 -14.79 -12.77
C TRP A 159 -14.65 -13.68 -11.72
N ALA A 160 -15.00 -14.03 -10.47
CA ALA A 160 -14.99 -13.08 -9.37
C ALA A 160 -13.56 -12.54 -9.13
N ALA A 161 -12.54 -13.40 -9.20
CA ALA A 161 -11.15 -12.96 -9.11
C ALA A 161 -10.77 -12.06 -10.30
N CYS A 162 -11.21 -12.33 -11.53
CA CYS A 162 -10.99 -11.45 -12.68
C CYS A 162 -11.58 -10.05 -12.45
N VAL A 163 -12.82 -9.98 -11.93
CA VAL A 163 -13.47 -8.69 -11.64
C VAL A 163 -12.67 -7.89 -10.61
N LEU A 164 -12.11 -8.56 -9.59
CA LEU A 164 -11.28 -7.89 -8.58
C LEU A 164 -10.01 -7.25 -9.16
N LEU A 165 -9.41 -7.83 -10.21
CA LEU A 165 -8.25 -7.23 -10.88
C LEU A 165 -8.58 -5.94 -11.61
N LEU A 166 -9.85 -5.76 -12.01
CA LEU A 166 -10.32 -4.59 -12.77
C LEU A 166 -10.84 -3.47 -11.86
N THR A 167 -10.78 -3.63 -10.54
CA THR A 167 -11.23 -2.57 -9.62
C THR A 167 -10.32 -1.35 -9.68
N PRO A 168 -10.87 -0.14 -9.48
CA PRO A 168 -10.07 1.09 -9.42
C PRO A 168 -8.97 1.02 -8.36
N GLU A 169 -9.21 0.36 -7.23
CA GLU A 169 -8.27 0.20 -6.13
C GLU A 169 -7.05 -0.64 -6.54
N MET A 170 -7.27 -1.74 -7.29
CA MET A 170 -6.16 -2.54 -7.84
C MET A 170 -5.34 -1.73 -8.84
N SER A 171 -6.01 -0.96 -9.71
CA SER A 171 -5.34 -0.08 -10.66
C SER A 171 -4.52 1.01 -9.94
N ALA A 172 -5.10 1.66 -8.92
CA ALA A 172 -4.40 2.68 -8.13
C ALA A 172 -3.16 2.13 -7.41
N LEU A 173 -3.24 0.91 -6.85
CA LEU A 173 -2.09 0.25 -6.21
C LEU A 173 -1.01 -0.17 -7.21
N ALA A 174 -1.42 -0.58 -8.43
CA ALA A 174 -0.51 -1.06 -9.47
C ALA A 174 0.19 0.07 -10.24
N GLN A 175 -0.46 1.22 -10.38
CA GLN A 175 0.08 2.40 -11.09
C GLN A 175 0.72 3.42 -10.14
N GLY A 176 0.57 3.26 -8.84
CA GLY A 176 1.12 4.19 -7.86
C GLY A 176 2.65 4.21 -7.87
N THR A 177 3.23 5.40 -7.77
CA THR A 177 4.69 5.60 -7.68
C THR A 177 5.24 5.42 -6.26
N GLY A 178 4.37 5.16 -5.30
CA GLY A 178 4.74 5.00 -3.91
C GLY A 178 4.84 3.54 -3.45
N PRO A 179 5.14 3.33 -2.17
CA PRO A 179 5.29 2.01 -1.54
C PRO A 179 3.96 1.25 -1.37
N ASP A 180 2.82 1.83 -1.76
CA ASP A 180 1.49 1.34 -1.43
C ASP A 180 1.23 -0.08 -1.97
N GLY A 181 1.56 -0.32 -3.24
CA GLY A 181 1.41 -1.64 -3.85
C GLY A 181 2.22 -2.72 -3.14
N LEU A 182 3.51 -2.44 -2.86
CA LEU A 182 4.39 -3.37 -2.15
C LEU A 182 3.93 -3.59 -0.70
N SER A 183 3.48 -2.53 -0.03
CA SER A 183 2.93 -2.57 1.32
C SER A 183 1.69 -3.47 1.40
N VAL A 184 0.73 -3.27 0.50
CA VAL A 184 -0.50 -4.08 0.45
C VAL A 184 -0.20 -5.53 0.07
N LEU A 185 0.76 -5.79 -0.82
CA LEU A 185 1.21 -7.15 -1.14
C LEU A 185 1.69 -7.90 0.12
N PHE A 186 2.56 -7.30 0.93
CA PHE A 186 3.05 -7.92 2.16
C PHE A 186 1.94 -8.09 3.21
N LEU A 187 1.07 -7.08 3.38
CA LEU A 187 -0.06 -7.17 4.32
C LEU A 187 -1.07 -8.24 3.89
N LEU A 188 -1.44 -8.26 2.61
CA LEU A 188 -2.38 -9.25 2.06
C LEU A 188 -1.80 -10.66 2.12
N GLY A 189 -0.52 -10.81 1.76
CA GLY A 189 0.20 -12.09 1.83
C GLY A 189 0.34 -12.59 3.27
N GLY A 190 0.69 -11.69 4.19
CA GLY A 190 0.76 -11.99 5.62
C GLY A 190 -0.58 -12.46 6.17
N LEU A 191 -1.65 -11.72 5.89
CA LEU A 191 -3.00 -12.03 6.31
C LEU A 191 -3.50 -13.36 5.71
N PHE A 192 -3.25 -13.59 4.41
CA PHE A 192 -3.58 -14.85 3.74
C PHE A 192 -2.85 -16.04 4.38
N CYS A 193 -1.54 -15.92 4.64
CA CYS A 193 -0.76 -16.97 5.29
C CYS A 193 -1.23 -17.27 6.72
N LEU A 194 -1.60 -16.23 7.49
CA LEU A 194 -2.21 -16.43 8.81
C LEU A 194 -3.57 -17.11 8.71
N TRP A 195 -4.37 -16.76 7.72
CA TRP A 195 -5.67 -17.37 7.47
C TRP A 195 -5.53 -18.85 7.02
N ASP A 196 -4.50 -19.15 6.21
CA ASP A 196 -4.18 -20.52 5.71
C ASP A 196 -3.36 -21.35 6.70
N VAL A 197 -3.28 -20.92 7.97
CA VAL A 197 -2.58 -21.63 9.06
C VAL A 197 -1.07 -21.82 8.82
N ARG A 198 -0.43 -20.77 8.30
CA ARG A 198 1.04 -20.65 8.14
C ARG A 198 1.59 -19.46 8.94
N PRO A 199 1.50 -19.50 10.28
CA PRO A 199 1.72 -18.31 11.11
C PRO A 199 3.13 -17.75 11.00
N SER A 200 4.17 -18.55 10.86
CA SER A 200 5.55 -18.08 10.73
C SER A 200 5.74 -17.21 9.48
N VAL A 201 5.30 -17.70 8.33
CA VAL A 201 5.38 -16.95 7.06
C VAL A 201 4.52 -15.67 7.14
N GLY A 202 3.30 -15.80 7.67
CA GLY A 202 2.40 -14.67 7.84
C GLY A 202 3.00 -13.57 8.70
N VAL A 203 3.53 -13.91 9.86
CA VAL A 203 4.19 -12.93 10.76
C VAL A 203 5.41 -12.29 10.09
N THR A 204 6.25 -13.07 9.40
CA THR A 204 7.42 -12.52 8.69
C THR A 204 7.00 -11.49 7.64
N LEU A 205 5.99 -11.80 6.80
CA LEU A 205 5.51 -10.86 5.80
C LEU A 205 4.92 -9.59 6.44
N LEU A 206 4.20 -9.72 7.56
CA LEU A 206 3.68 -8.56 8.29
C LEU A 206 4.82 -7.70 8.84
N LEU A 207 5.84 -8.27 9.44
CA LEU A 207 7.02 -7.54 9.92
C LEU A 207 7.73 -6.81 8.77
N LEU A 208 7.93 -7.48 7.63
CA LEU A 208 8.51 -6.84 6.45
C LEU A 208 7.64 -5.68 5.94
N SER A 209 6.31 -5.76 6.05
CA SER A 209 5.43 -4.66 5.65
C SER A 209 5.68 -3.37 6.44
N ALA A 210 6.10 -3.47 7.71
CA ALA A 210 6.43 -2.31 8.54
C ALA A 210 7.73 -1.60 8.09
N TRP A 211 8.64 -2.30 7.40
CA TRP A 211 9.82 -1.71 6.75
C TRP A 211 9.48 -1.08 5.38
N VAL A 212 8.36 -1.49 4.76
CA VAL A 212 7.82 -0.80 3.58
C VAL A 212 7.09 0.48 3.98
N ARG A 213 6.28 0.40 5.04
CA ARG A 213 5.51 1.53 5.60
C ARG A 213 5.44 1.41 7.12
N PRO A 214 6.04 2.32 7.88
CA PRO A 214 6.13 2.22 9.35
C PRO A 214 4.78 2.06 10.06
N GLU A 215 3.72 2.66 9.54
CA GLU A 215 2.37 2.56 10.09
C GLU A 215 1.79 1.13 10.03
N ASN A 216 2.32 0.24 9.21
CA ASN A 216 1.91 -1.16 9.17
C ASN A 216 2.29 -1.92 10.47
N ALA A 217 3.17 -1.36 11.29
CA ALA A 217 3.45 -1.89 12.63
C ALA A 217 2.16 -2.05 13.46
N ILE A 218 1.16 -1.17 13.27
CA ILE A 218 -0.14 -1.26 13.92
C ILE A 218 -0.84 -2.58 13.54
N PHE A 219 -0.85 -2.91 12.24
CA PHE A 219 -1.44 -4.17 11.77
C PHE A 219 -0.71 -5.39 12.33
N CYS A 220 0.64 -5.32 12.36
CA CYS A 220 1.47 -6.38 12.95
C CYS A 220 1.08 -6.63 14.42
N ILE A 221 0.98 -5.55 15.22
CA ILE A 221 0.60 -5.63 16.64
C ILE A 221 -0.79 -6.26 16.79
N LEU A 222 -1.78 -5.79 16.03
CA LEU A 222 -3.15 -6.32 16.08
C LEU A 222 -3.20 -7.81 15.72
N ALA A 223 -2.47 -8.22 14.67
CA ALA A 223 -2.39 -9.62 14.26
C ALA A 223 -1.71 -10.50 15.31
N LEU A 224 -0.61 -10.03 15.91
CA LEU A 224 0.12 -10.75 16.98
C LEU A 224 -0.73 -10.91 18.25
N LEU A 225 -1.46 -9.87 18.64
CA LEU A 225 -2.43 -9.93 19.75
C LEU A 225 -3.52 -10.96 19.46
N TYR A 226 -4.06 -10.97 18.24
CA TYR A 226 -5.05 -11.96 17.82
C TYR A 226 -4.50 -13.39 17.90
N LEU A 227 -3.29 -13.65 17.37
CA LEU A 227 -2.66 -14.96 17.41
C LEU A 227 -2.39 -15.45 18.85
N ALA A 228 -1.95 -14.54 19.73
CA ALA A 228 -1.76 -14.85 21.14
C ALA A 228 -3.09 -15.17 21.85
N ALA A 229 -4.13 -14.37 21.60
CA ALA A 229 -5.47 -14.61 22.16
C ALA A 229 -6.10 -15.94 21.69
N LYS A 230 -5.73 -16.42 20.49
CA LYS A 230 -6.13 -17.74 19.96
C LYS A 230 -5.24 -18.89 20.39
N GLY A 231 -4.19 -18.65 21.18
CA GLY A 231 -3.23 -19.65 21.58
C GLY A 231 -2.35 -20.18 20.42
N GLN A 232 -2.36 -19.52 19.26
CA GLN A 232 -1.56 -19.89 18.09
C GLN A 232 -0.12 -19.38 18.17
N LEU A 233 0.15 -18.45 19.08
CA LEU A 233 1.46 -17.91 19.39
C LEU A 233 1.67 -17.89 20.90
N ARG A 234 2.84 -18.34 21.37
CA ARG A 234 3.19 -18.27 22.79
C ARG A 234 3.24 -16.81 23.25
N VAL A 235 2.68 -16.50 24.41
CA VAL A 235 2.55 -15.12 24.91
C VAL A 235 3.89 -14.37 24.93
N TRP A 236 4.97 -15.02 25.42
CA TRP A 236 6.30 -14.37 25.44
C TRP A 236 6.82 -14.04 24.03
N MET A 237 6.57 -14.90 23.02
CA MET A 237 6.92 -14.63 21.63
C MET A 237 6.09 -13.46 21.07
N ALA A 238 4.81 -13.42 21.41
CA ALA A 238 3.95 -12.29 21.02
C ALA A 238 4.49 -10.98 21.60
N VAL A 239 4.87 -10.95 22.89
CA VAL A 239 5.45 -9.76 23.53
C VAL A 239 6.73 -9.30 22.83
N VAL A 240 7.65 -10.22 22.52
CA VAL A 240 8.89 -9.89 21.80
C VAL A 240 8.60 -9.33 20.40
N LEU A 241 7.72 -9.99 19.63
CA LEU A 241 7.40 -9.56 18.26
C LEU A 241 6.62 -8.24 18.25
N ILE A 242 5.75 -8.00 19.23
CA ILE A 242 5.06 -6.72 19.42
C ILE A 242 6.09 -5.63 19.74
N GLY A 243 7.06 -5.91 20.61
CA GLY A 243 8.17 -5.00 20.91
C GLY A 243 8.96 -4.64 19.64
N ILE A 244 9.35 -5.62 18.84
CA ILE A 244 10.02 -5.42 17.55
C ILE A 244 9.15 -4.55 16.63
N SER A 245 7.84 -4.86 16.50
CA SER A 245 6.93 -4.09 15.65
C SER A 245 6.80 -2.63 16.11
N ALA A 246 6.69 -2.39 17.41
CA ALA A 246 6.57 -1.04 17.98
C ALA A 246 7.87 -0.23 17.85
N LEU A 247 9.02 -0.89 17.93
CA LEU A 247 10.34 -0.25 17.80
C LEU A 247 10.72 0.03 16.34
N THR A 248 10.15 -0.69 15.36
CA THR A 248 10.47 -0.51 13.94
C THR A 248 10.25 0.93 13.45
N PRO A 249 9.10 1.60 13.68
CA PRO A 249 8.92 3.00 13.27
C PRO A 249 9.90 3.96 13.96
N MET A 250 10.25 3.70 15.21
CA MET A 250 11.23 4.51 15.96
C MET A 250 12.63 4.37 15.36
N ALA A 251 13.05 3.15 15.05
CA ALA A 251 14.34 2.88 14.41
C ALA A 251 14.42 3.54 13.04
N ILE A 252 13.40 3.39 12.21
CA ILE A 252 13.32 4.02 10.87
C ILE A 252 13.44 5.55 10.99
N ASN A 253 12.68 6.17 11.88
CA ASN A 253 12.74 7.63 12.08
C ASN A 253 14.07 8.11 12.64
N HIS A 254 14.75 7.31 13.49
CA HIS A 254 16.06 7.66 14.02
C HIS A 254 17.12 7.72 12.92
N PHE A 255 17.06 6.80 11.95
CA PHE A 255 18.07 6.70 10.89
C PHE A 255 17.73 7.47 9.61
N GLY A 256 16.52 7.98 9.42
CA GLY A 256 16.19 8.58 8.14
C GLY A 256 15.02 9.56 8.10
N GLY A 257 14.30 9.81 9.20
CA GLY A 257 13.11 10.64 9.16
C GLY A 257 13.12 11.83 10.10
N TYR A 258 12.29 12.84 9.82
CA TYR A 258 12.06 14.00 10.70
C TYR A 258 11.07 13.73 11.84
N GLY A 259 10.51 12.53 11.89
CA GLY A 259 9.49 12.14 12.85
C GLY A 259 8.07 12.56 12.49
N TRP A 260 7.11 12.02 13.25
CA TRP A 260 5.68 12.14 12.97
C TRP A 260 5.16 13.59 12.93
N LYS A 261 5.63 14.47 13.83
CA LYS A 261 5.17 15.87 13.86
C LYS A 261 5.53 16.63 12.59
N ALA A 262 6.75 16.44 12.07
CA ALA A 262 7.18 17.08 10.84
C ALA A 262 6.39 16.57 9.63
N LEU A 263 6.21 15.23 9.53
CA LEU A 263 5.41 14.61 8.50
C LEU A 263 3.96 15.13 8.53
N TYR A 264 3.36 15.21 9.73
CA TYR A 264 2.01 15.72 9.90
C TYR A 264 1.89 17.18 9.46
N SER A 265 2.82 18.03 9.87
CA SER A 265 2.83 19.46 9.50
C SER A 265 3.01 19.64 8.00
N HIS A 266 3.89 18.85 7.38
CA HIS A 266 4.08 18.85 5.94
C HIS A 266 2.79 18.48 5.19
N THR A 267 2.07 17.46 5.66
CA THR A 267 0.88 16.97 4.95
C THR A 267 -0.36 17.85 5.16
N PHE A 268 -0.58 18.36 6.37
CA PHE A 268 -1.86 19.01 6.72
C PHE A 268 -1.80 20.54 6.81
N LYS A 269 -0.60 21.12 7.00
CA LYS A 269 -0.47 22.57 7.11
C LYS A 269 0.04 23.24 5.84
N PHE A 270 0.51 22.45 4.85
CA PHE A 270 1.12 22.95 3.61
C PHE A 270 2.09 24.12 3.82
N THR A 271 2.72 24.16 4.99
CA THR A 271 3.67 25.22 5.26
C THR A 271 4.88 25.00 4.38
N GLU A 272 5.29 26.04 3.62
CA GLU A 272 6.56 26.12 2.88
C GLU A 272 7.75 26.05 3.84
N MET A 273 7.83 24.99 4.61
CA MET A 273 8.91 24.83 5.55
C MET A 273 10.06 24.15 4.87
N GLU A 274 11.20 24.79 4.97
CA GLU A 274 12.45 24.09 4.76
C GLU A 274 12.49 22.95 5.77
N PRO A 275 12.46 21.68 5.29
CA PRO A 275 12.48 20.53 6.17
C PRO A 275 13.71 20.62 7.08
N GLY A 276 13.55 20.37 8.39
CA GLY A 276 14.64 20.39 9.36
C GLY A 276 14.94 21.72 10.03
N ILE A 277 14.46 22.87 9.54
CA ILE A 277 14.75 24.18 10.16
C ILE A 277 13.67 24.61 11.16
N PHE A 278 12.42 24.27 10.91
CA PHE A 278 11.33 24.62 11.81
C PHE A 278 10.18 23.61 11.76
N VAL A 279 9.86 23.02 12.89
CA VAL A 279 8.64 22.21 13.07
C VAL A 279 7.59 23.13 13.72
N PRO A 280 6.51 23.51 13.02
CA PRO A 280 5.47 24.33 13.62
C PRO A 280 4.92 23.66 14.88
N ALA A 281 4.52 24.47 15.84
CA ALA A 281 3.80 23.97 16.99
C ALA A 281 2.54 23.19 16.49
N PHE A 282 2.53 21.88 16.72
CA PHE A 282 1.36 21.05 16.49
C PHE A 282 0.36 21.31 17.62
N THR A 283 -0.84 21.73 17.27
CA THR A 283 -1.91 21.98 18.23
C THR A 283 -3.02 20.91 18.10
N VAL A 284 -3.76 20.71 19.19
CA VAL A 284 -4.95 19.85 19.17
C VAL A 284 -6.00 20.36 18.15
N SER A 285 -6.08 21.69 17.98
CA SER A 285 -6.96 22.31 16.97
C SER A 285 -6.60 21.89 15.55
N ASP A 286 -5.29 21.85 15.21
CA ASP A 286 -4.82 21.38 13.89
C ASP A 286 -5.21 19.94 13.64
N TYR A 287 -5.05 19.07 14.65
CA TYR A 287 -5.44 17.68 14.56
C TYR A 287 -6.95 17.51 14.35
N LEU A 288 -7.78 18.23 15.12
CA LEU A 288 -9.24 18.19 14.99
C LEU A 288 -9.69 18.71 13.62
N HIS A 289 -9.02 19.73 13.08
CA HIS A 289 -9.30 20.23 11.73
C HIS A 289 -8.99 19.18 10.67
N ALA A 290 -7.81 18.55 10.73
CA ALA A 290 -7.43 17.45 9.82
C ALA A 290 -8.39 16.26 9.93
N LEU A 291 -8.77 15.87 11.15
CA LEU A 291 -9.74 14.79 11.40
C LEU A 291 -11.10 15.09 10.77
N ARG A 292 -11.60 16.34 10.93
CA ARG A 292 -12.86 16.78 10.32
C ARG A 292 -12.79 16.75 8.79
N SER A 293 -11.69 17.23 8.20
CA SER A 293 -11.46 17.18 6.75
C SER A 293 -11.42 15.75 6.24
N GLY A 294 -10.63 14.88 6.87
CA GLY A 294 -10.52 13.46 6.50
C GLY A 294 -11.86 12.71 6.61
N VAL A 295 -12.68 12.98 7.64
CA VAL A 295 -14.03 12.43 7.74
C VAL A 295 -14.90 12.91 6.58
N ARG A 296 -14.85 14.21 6.25
CA ARG A 296 -15.61 14.76 5.12
C ARG A 296 -15.20 14.09 3.80
N GLU A 297 -13.92 13.95 3.54
CA GLU A 297 -13.40 13.26 2.34
C GLU A 297 -13.83 11.79 2.30
N ALA A 298 -13.75 11.08 3.42
CA ALA A 298 -14.20 9.71 3.55
C ALA A 298 -15.69 9.55 3.20
N LEU A 299 -16.54 10.47 3.67
CA LEU A 299 -17.99 10.45 3.39
C LEU A 299 -18.32 10.74 1.92
N HIS A 300 -17.47 11.44 1.19
CA HIS A 300 -17.64 11.72 -0.25
C HIS A 300 -16.98 10.68 -1.15
N SER A 301 -16.33 9.68 -0.56
CA SER A 301 -15.62 8.61 -1.29
C SER A 301 -16.47 7.34 -1.41
N SER A 302 -15.91 6.32 -2.07
CA SER A 302 -16.46 4.97 -2.13
C SER A 302 -16.50 4.23 -0.77
N LEU A 303 -15.94 4.81 0.30
CA LEU A 303 -15.82 4.15 1.61
C LEU A 303 -17.16 3.65 2.16
N ILE A 304 -18.26 4.42 1.99
CA ILE A 304 -19.58 4.02 2.49
C ILE A 304 -20.01 2.69 1.82
N ALA A 305 -19.84 2.57 0.50
CA ALA A 305 -20.18 1.34 -0.20
C ALA A 305 -19.33 0.16 0.31
N TYR A 306 -18.02 0.38 0.52
CA TYR A 306 -17.14 -0.64 1.08
C TYR A 306 -17.47 -1.00 2.53
N LEU A 307 -17.89 -0.06 3.37
CA LEU A 307 -18.36 -0.35 4.73
C LEU A 307 -19.62 -1.22 4.72
N LEU A 308 -20.56 -0.96 3.84
CA LEU A 308 -21.75 -1.81 3.68
C LEU A 308 -21.37 -3.22 3.22
N LEU A 309 -20.47 -3.35 2.23
CA LEU A 309 -19.93 -4.64 1.80
C LEU A 309 -19.16 -5.35 2.92
N TRP A 310 -18.39 -4.61 3.72
CA TRP A 310 -17.65 -5.15 4.85
C TRP A 310 -18.56 -5.72 5.93
N ILE A 311 -19.62 -4.97 6.32
CA ILE A 311 -20.63 -5.43 7.28
C ILE A 311 -21.35 -6.67 6.75
N THR A 312 -21.71 -6.66 5.47
CA THR A 312 -22.36 -7.80 4.81
C THR A 312 -21.45 -9.03 4.80
N SER A 313 -20.18 -8.85 4.44
CA SER A 313 -19.19 -9.93 4.42
C SER A 313 -18.93 -10.50 5.82
N LEU A 314 -18.85 -9.67 6.84
CA LEU A 314 -18.72 -10.10 8.25
C LEU A 314 -19.88 -11.02 8.69
N ARG A 315 -21.10 -10.75 8.22
CA ARG A 315 -22.28 -11.55 8.55
C ARG A 315 -22.34 -12.84 7.76
N LEU A 316 -22.09 -12.78 6.47
CA LEU A 316 -22.34 -13.89 5.52
C LEU A 316 -21.18 -14.86 5.37
N VAL A 317 -19.93 -14.43 5.67
CA VAL A 317 -18.73 -15.28 5.48
C VAL A 317 -17.97 -15.46 6.81
N PRO A 318 -18.39 -16.43 7.67
CA PRO A 318 -17.78 -16.64 8.97
C PRO A 318 -16.25 -16.86 8.93
N ARG A 319 -15.74 -17.50 7.88
CA ARG A 319 -14.30 -17.74 7.69
C ARG A 319 -13.48 -16.45 7.46
N MET A 320 -14.12 -15.37 7.01
CA MET A 320 -13.49 -14.08 6.77
C MET A 320 -13.67 -13.07 7.93
N ARG A 321 -14.40 -13.43 8.98
CA ARG A 321 -14.71 -12.49 10.09
C ARG A 321 -13.46 -11.88 10.70
N TRP A 322 -12.48 -12.70 11.08
CA TRP A 322 -11.31 -12.16 11.75
C TRP A 322 -10.37 -11.38 10.78
N PRO A 323 -10.12 -11.78 9.51
CA PRO A 323 -9.40 -10.94 8.56
C PRO A 323 -10.06 -9.58 8.37
N LEU A 324 -11.38 -9.57 8.18
CA LEU A 324 -12.17 -8.34 8.01
C LEU A 324 -12.11 -7.45 9.25
N LEU A 325 -12.24 -8.02 10.46
CA LEU A 325 -12.14 -7.27 11.71
C LEU A 325 -10.74 -6.65 11.89
N LEU A 326 -9.68 -7.38 11.63
CA LEU A 326 -8.32 -6.85 11.71
C LEU A 326 -8.10 -5.72 10.70
N CYS A 327 -8.55 -5.86 9.46
CA CYS A 327 -8.47 -4.80 8.46
C CYS A 327 -9.26 -3.56 8.87
N GLY A 328 -10.47 -3.73 9.42
CA GLY A 328 -11.30 -2.63 9.91
C GLY A 328 -10.65 -1.89 11.08
N LEU A 329 -10.14 -2.62 12.08
CA LEU A 329 -9.44 -2.05 13.23
C LEU A 329 -8.15 -1.32 12.80
N PHE A 330 -7.37 -1.91 11.92
CA PHE A 330 -6.18 -1.27 11.36
C PHE A 330 -6.50 0.03 10.64
N SER A 331 -7.51 0.00 9.76
CA SER A 331 -7.93 1.18 9.01
C SER A 331 -8.43 2.30 9.92
N ALA A 332 -9.19 1.96 10.96
CA ALA A 332 -9.66 2.91 11.96
C ALA A 332 -8.48 3.50 12.77
N ALA A 333 -7.56 2.66 13.25
CA ALA A 333 -6.39 3.12 13.99
C ALA A 333 -5.48 4.00 13.12
N LYS A 334 -5.25 3.61 11.87
CA LYS A 334 -4.48 4.39 10.90
C LYS A 334 -5.12 5.77 10.66
N PHE A 335 -6.43 5.82 10.47
CA PHE A 335 -7.17 7.06 10.28
C PHE A 335 -7.08 7.98 11.51
N VAL A 336 -7.17 7.43 12.72
CA VAL A 336 -7.01 8.22 13.95
C VAL A 336 -5.59 8.77 14.07
N ILE A 337 -4.56 7.99 13.74
CA ILE A 337 -3.16 8.46 13.84
C ILE A 337 -2.83 9.45 12.72
N TYR A 338 -3.36 9.24 11.53
CA TYR A 338 -3.09 10.04 10.34
C TYR A 338 -4.38 10.24 9.55
N PRO A 339 -5.16 11.30 9.86
CA PRO A 339 -6.50 11.50 9.32
C PRO A 339 -6.50 12.05 7.89
N ASN A 340 -5.72 11.44 7.02
CA ASN A 340 -5.74 11.64 5.57
C ASN A 340 -6.52 10.51 4.91
N PHE A 341 -7.58 10.86 4.17
CA PHE A 341 -8.40 9.89 3.48
C PHE A 341 -8.05 9.84 1.98
N GLU A 342 -6.98 9.15 1.65
CA GLU A 342 -6.71 8.76 0.27
C GLU A 342 -7.04 7.26 0.09
N PRO A 343 -7.85 6.86 -0.91
CA PRO A 343 -8.26 5.47 -1.11
C PRO A 343 -7.11 4.47 -1.14
N ARG A 344 -5.96 4.84 -1.70
CA ARG A 344 -4.75 4.00 -1.75
C ARG A 344 -4.24 3.56 -0.37
N TYR A 345 -4.46 4.36 0.67
CA TYR A 345 -4.03 4.02 2.04
C TYR A 345 -4.91 2.93 2.69
N TYR A 346 -6.09 2.69 2.14
CA TYR A 346 -7.06 1.72 2.62
C TYR A 346 -7.19 0.50 1.68
N GLY A 347 -6.26 0.35 0.73
CA GLY A 347 -6.27 -0.71 -0.29
C GLY A 347 -6.42 -2.12 0.30
N LEU A 348 -5.79 -2.42 1.45
CA LEU A 348 -5.96 -3.70 2.13
C LEU A 348 -7.41 -3.94 2.57
N LEU A 349 -8.07 -2.94 3.19
CA LEU A 349 -9.47 -3.05 3.61
C LEU A 349 -10.37 -3.29 2.40
N TYR A 350 -10.16 -2.55 1.32
CA TYR A 350 -10.94 -2.69 0.10
C TYR A 350 -10.79 -4.09 -0.51
N LEU A 351 -9.56 -4.58 -0.69
CA LEU A 351 -9.32 -5.89 -1.29
C LEU A 351 -9.88 -7.04 -0.44
N VAL A 352 -9.65 -7.04 0.88
CA VAL A 352 -10.15 -8.10 1.77
C VAL A 352 -11.68 -8.07 1.85
N THR A 353 -12.28 -6.88 1.83
CA THR A 353 -13.74 -6.72 1.76
C THR A 353 -14.30 -7.25 0.44
N ALA A 354 -13.69 -6.93 -0.67
CA ALA A 354 -14.11 -7.40 -1.99
C ALA A 354 -13.97 -8.92 -2.15
N ILE A 355 -12.89 -9.52 -1.63
CA ILE A 355 -12.72 -10.99 -1.56
C ILE A 355 -13.86 -11.60 -0.71
N GLY A 356 -14.17 -11.03 0.44
CA GLY A 356 -15.27 -11.46 1.30
C GLY A 356 -16.64 -11.34 0.61
N ALA A 357 -16.90 -10.25 -0.12
CA ALA A 357 -18.14 -10.04 -0.86
C ALA A 357 -18.31 -11.08 -1.99
N CYS A 358 -17.25 -11.39 -2.73
CA CYS A 358 -17.28 -12.46 -3.74
C CYS A 358 -17.64 -13.82 -3.12
N ALA A 359 -17.10 -14.16 -1.96
CA ALA A 359 -17.44 -15.38 -1.24
C ALA A 359 -18.89 -15.38 -0.74
N ALA A 360 -19.41 -14.24 -0.29
CA ALA A 360 -20.79 -14.09 0.18
C ALA A 360 -21.82 -14.32 -0.94
N VAL A 361 -21.59 -13.76 -2.11
CA VAL A 361 -22.48 -13.94 -3.29
C VAL A 361 -22.58 -15.41 -3.64
N GLN A 362 -21.49 -16.14 -3.66
CA GLN A 362 -21.50 -17.55 -4.06
C GLN A 362 -22.12 -18.47 -3.04
N SER A 363 -21.96 -18.20 -1.75
CA SER A 363 -22.65 -18.97 -0.71
C SER A 363 -24.17 -18.90 -0.86
N LYS A 364 -24.72 -17.77 -1.31
CA LYS A 364 -26.16 -17.60 -1.58
C LYS A 364 -26.59 -18.32 -2.85
N VAL A 365 -25.83 -18.22 -3.95
CA VAL A 365 -26.15 -18.92 -5.20
C VAL A 365 -26.22 -20.44 -4.97
N ALA A 366 -25.25 -21.00 -4.24
CA ALA A 366 -25.25 -22.42 -3.89
C ALA A 366 -26.45 -22.85 -3.03
N SER A 367 -26.95 -21.97 -2.14
CA SER A 367 -28.14 -22.27 -1.32
C SER A 367 -29.46 -22.24 -2.08
N HIS A 368 -29.57 -21.50 -3.17
CA HIS A 368 -30.78 -21.42 -4.01
C HIS A 368 -30.79 -22.46 -5.14
N GLY A 369 -29.63 -22.95 -5.59
CA GLY A 369 -29.54 -23.98 -6.63
C GLY A 369 -29.83 -25.41 -6.18
N VAL A 370 -30.01 -25.64 -4.89
CA VAL A 370 -30.36 -26.97 -4.34
C VAL A 370 -31.89 -27.20 -4.26
N THR A 371 -32.68 -26.18 -4.59
CA THR A 371 -34.17 -26.23 -4.53
C THR A 371 -34.86 -26.42 -5.88
N THR A 372 -34.11 -26.66 -6.95
CA THR A 372 -34.64 -27.06 -8.28
C THR A 372 -34.15 -28.44 -8.64
#